data_e3081cda977692474c95da3dd0b02ba5
#
_entry.id   e3081cda977692474c95da3dd0b02ba5
#
_cell.length_a   1.000
_cell.length_b   1.000
_cell.length_c   1.000
_cell.angle_alpha   90.00
_cell.angle_beta   90.00
_cell.angle_gamma   90.00
#
_symmetry.space_group_name_H-M   'P 1'
#
loop_
_entity.id
_entity.type
_entity.pdbx_description
1 polymer ?
#
loop_
_entity_poly.entity_id
_entity_poly.type
_entity_poly.pdbx_seq_one_letter_code
_entity_poly.pdbx_strand_id
1 'polypeptide(L)'
;GLIEQQIKNQWAHRGLDDGSTVYDIAVFMLEDTSAPGDTLLNDRLWPQLWAMEQVEPLVSDLLEEVYAEYLKLLITAMEKAGTDSPQGEALCLMSMLEGESLFTGEGRRWEKDRGLVRDTILKFIEKRYG
;
A
#
# COMPACT_ATOMS: atom_id res chain seq x y z
N GLY A 1 12.64 3.48 -14.05
CA GLY A 1 11.76 3.68 -15.17
C GLY A 1 10.74 4.77 -14.96
N LEU A 2 9.88 4.96 -15.93
CA LEU A 2 8.87 6.02 -15.91
C LEU A 2 7.88 5.84 -14.74
N ILE A 3 7.45 4.61 -14.51
CA ILE A 3 6.49 4.32 -13.43
C ILE A 3 7.13 4.56 -12.07
N GLU A 4 8.36 4.13 -11.88
CA GLU A 4 9.11 4.38 -10.65
C GLU A 4 9.20 5.88 -10.38
N GLN A 5 9.51 6.68 -11.40
CA GLN A 5 9.62 8.13 -11.25
C GLN A 5 8.28 8.77 -10.88
N GLN A 6 7.20 8.32 -11.48
CA GLN A 6 5.86 8.82 -11.15
C GLN A 6 5.48 8.50 -9.71
N ILE A 7 5.78 7.29 -9.24
CA ILE A 7 5.51 6.89 -7.86
C ILE A 7 6.30 7.76 -6.90
N LYS A 8 7.59 7.95 -7.15
CA LYS A 8 8.44 8.77 -6.29
C LYS A 8 8.02 10.23 -6.28
N ASN A 9 7.59 10.76 -7.43
CA ASN A 9 7.08 12.12 -7.51
C ASN A 9 5.81 12.29 -6.67
N GLN A 10 4.93 11.31 -6.71
CA GLN A 10 3.69 11.31 -5.93
C GLN A 10 4.01 11.27 -4.43
N TRP A 11 4.96 10.43 -4.02
CA TRP A 11 5.40 10.36 -2.62
C TRP A 11 5.98 11.69 -2.15
N ALA A 12 6.89 12.28 -2.93
CA ALA A 12 7.52 13.55 -2.58
C ALA A 12 6.47 14.65 -2.43
N HIS A 13 5.49 14.68 -3.31
CA HIS A 13 4.40 15.65 -3.26
C HIS A 13 3.58 15.52 -1.96
N ARG A 14 3.47 14.31 -1.41
CA ARG A 14 2.71 14.04 -0.20
C ARG A 14 3.59 13.87 1.05
N GLY A 15 4.87 14.17 0.95
CA GLY A 15 5.79 14.18 2.08
C GLY A 15 6.38 12.83 2.47
N LEU A 16 6.26 11.82 1.62
CA LEU A 16 6.90 10.52 1.88
C LEU A 16 8.33 10.49 1.35
N ASP A 17 9.24 10.00 2.16
CA ASP A 17 10.65 9.85 1.83
C ASP A 17 11.27 8.71 2.64
N ASP A 18 12.59 8.57 2.55
CA ASP A 18 13.32 7.52 3.28
C ASP A 18 13.30 7.72 4.81
N GLY A 19 12.86 8.88 5.28
CA GLY A 19 12.68 9.15 6.70
C GLY A 19 11.30 8.83 7.25
N SER A 20 10.37 8.44 6.39
CA SER A 20 8.99 8.15 6.80
C SER A 20 8.92 6.90 7.67
N THR A 21 8.01 6.91 8.65
CA THR A 21 7.78 5.76 9.52
C THR A 21 6.88 4.75 8.83
N VAL A 22 6.83 3.53 9.38
CA VAL A 22 5.89 2.51 8.91
C VAL A 22 4.46 3.03 8.99
N TYR A 23 4.12 3.75 10.06
CA TYR A 23 2.80 4.35 10.25
C TYR A 23 2.48 5.35 9.13
N ASP A 24 3.41 6.26 8.83
CA ASP A 24 3.22 7.27 7.78
C ASP A 24 2.94 6.63 6.42
N ILE A 25 3.69 5.59 6.08
CA ILE A 25 3.55 4.88 4.82
C ILE A 25 2.20 4.17 4.76
N ALA A 26 1.80 3.52 5.85
CA ALA A 26 0.51 2.82 5.90
C ALA A 26 -0.66 3.79 5.76
N VAL A 27 -0.62 4.93 6.44
CA VAL A 27 -1.65 5.97 6.30
C VAL A 27 -1.75 6.43 4.85
N PHE A 28 -0.61 6.68 4.22
CA PHE A 28 -0.59 7.07 2.81
C PHE A 28 -1.24 6.01 1.92
N MET A 29 -0.86 4.75 2.08
CA MET A 29 -1.40 3.67 1.26
C MET A 29 -2.90 3.48 1.46
N LEU A 30 -3.38 3.58 2.70
CA LEU A 30 -4.81 3.45 3.00
C LEU A 30 -5.62 4.60 2.41
N GLU A 31 -5.11 5.82 2.49
CA GLU A 31 -5.76 6.99 1.92
C GLU A 31 -5.77 6.95 0.39
N ASP A 32 -4.65 6.53 -0.19
CA ASP A 32 -4.49 6.49 -1.64
C ASP A 32 -5.48 5.52 -2.29
N THR A 33 -5.69 4.35 -1.68
CA THR A 33 -6.65 3.37 -2.19
C THR A 33 -8.09 3.87 -2.18
N SER A 34 -8.42 4.82 -1.30
CA SER A 34 -9.77 5.40 -1.23
C SER A 34 -9.91 6.70 -2.02
N ALA A 35 -8.83 7.25 -2.56
CA ALA A 35 -8.87 8.48 -3.31
C ALA A 35 -9.65 8.32 -4.61
N PRO A 36 -10.55 9.25 -4.95
CA PRO A 36 -11.26 9.17 -6.22
C PRO A 36 -10.37 9.52 -7.39
N GLY A 37 -10.54 8.82 -8.48
CA GLY A 37 -10.14 9.27 -9.81
C GLY A 37 -8.73 8.93 -10.26
N ASP A 38 -7.73 9.62 -9.80
CA ASP A 38 -6.47 9.78 -10.54
C ASP A 38 -5.32 8.87 -10.12
N THR A 39 -5.44 8.08 -9.06
CA THR A 39 -4.33 7.29 -8.57
C THR A 39 -4.39 5.86 -9.09
N LEU A 40 -3.23 5.24 -9.30
CA LEU A 40 -3.13 3.85 -9.70
C LEU A 40 -3.66 2.89 -8.64
N LEU A 41 -3.77 3.35 -7.39
CA LEU A 41 -4.15 2.51 -6.24
C LEU A 41 -5.59 2.72 -5.79
N ASN A 42 -6.44 3.37 -6.59
CA ASN A 42 -7.84 3.56 -6.19
C ASN A 42 -8.62 2.24 -6.25
N ASP A 43 -9.68 2.15 -5.45
CA ASP A 43 -10.49 0.95 -5.29
C ASP A 43 -11.12 0.44 -6.59
N ARG A 44 -11.33 1.30 -7.56
CA ARG A 44 -11.97 0.92 -8.83
C ARG A 44 -10.98 0.32 -9.81
N LEU A 45 -9.81 0.95 -9.92
CA LEU A 45 -8.82 0.53 -10.90
C LEU A 45 -8.06 -0.71 -10.44
N TRP A 46 -7.69 -0.77 -9.17
CA TRP A 46 -6.80 -1.79 -8.65
C TRP A 46 -7.33 -3.22 -8.82
N PRO A 47 -8.61 -3.49 -8.46
CA PRO A 47 -9.16 -4.83 -8.71
C PRO A 47 -9.22 -5.21 -10.18
N GLN A 48 -9.42 -4.23 -11.06
CA GLN A 48 -9.42 -4.48 -12.50
C GLN A 48 -8.03 -4.87 -12.99
N LEU A 49 -6.98 -4.22 -12.48
CA LEU A 49 -5.60 -4.57 -12.82
C LEU A 49 -5.27 -5.99 -12.36
N TRP A 50 -5.69 -6.37 -11.15
CA TRP A 50 -5.51 -7.73 -10.66
C TRP A 50 -6.21 -8.77 -11.53
N ALA A 51 -7.43 -8.47 -11.98
CA ALA A 51 -8.16 -9.37 -12.88
C ALA A 51 -7.47 -9.52 -14.23
N MET A 52 -6.86 -8.45 -14.73
CA MET A 52 -6.16 -8.45 -16.01
C MET A 52 -4.79 -9.12 -15.95
N GLU A 53 -4.17 -9.20 -14.78
CA GLU A 53 -2.84 -9.79 -14.60
C GLU A 53 -2.76 -11.20 -15.19
N GLN A 54 -3.82 -11.97 -15.08
CA GLN A 54 -3.86 -13.36 -15.55
C GLN A 54 -3.76 -13.49 -17.08
N VAL A 55 -4.10 -12.44 -17.80
CA VAL A 55 -4.19 -12.47 -19.26
C VAL A 55 -3.26 -11.48 -19.97
N GLU A 56 -2.70 -10.51 -19.24
CA GLU A 56 -1.87 -9.45 -19.79
C GLU A 56 -0.54 -9.33 -19.07
N PRO A 57 0.57 -9.82 -19.66
CA PRO A 57 1.90 -9.73 -19.02
C PRO A 57 2.35 -8.31 -18.68
N LEU A 58 1.96 -7.31 -19.48
CA LEU A 58 2.30 -5.91 -19.19
C LEU A 58 1.64 -5.42 -17.89
N VAL A 59 0.44 -5.90 -17.60
CA VAL A 59 -0.26 -5.56 -16.34
C VAL A 59 0.45 -6.21 -15.16
N SER A 60 0.88 -7.46 -15.31
CA SER A 60 1.65 -8.16 -14.28
C SER A 60 2.94 -7.40 -13.96
N ASP A 61 3.69 -6.98 -14.98
CA ASP A 61 4.92 -6.22 -14.82
C ASP A 61 4.65 -4.88 -14.12
N LEU A 62 3.55 -4.21 -14.48
CA LEU A 62 3.15 -2.95 -13.83
C LEU A 62 2.89 -3.14 -12.34
N LEU A 63 2.11 -4.17 -11.98
CA LEU A 63 1.80 -4.46 -10.58
C LEU A 63 3.07 -4.79 -9.79
N GLU A 64 3.93 -5.62 -10.34
CA GLU A 64 5.20 -5.97 -9.68
C GLU A 64 6.07 -4.73 -9.45
N GLU A 65 6.15 -3.84 -10.43
CA GLU A 65 6.94 -2.62 -10.32
C GLU A 65 6.40 -1.69 -9.23
N VAL A 66 5.08 -1.47 -9.21
CA VAL A 66 4.44 -0.62 -8.21
C VAL A 66 4.64 -1.19 -6.81
N TYR A 67 4.39 -2.48 -6.62
CA TYR A 67 4.57 -3.12 -5.32
C TYR A 67 6.02 -3.14 -4.88
N ALA A 68 6.94 -3.34 -5.81
CA ALA A 68 8.37 -3.34 -5.48
C ALA A 68 8.81 -1.99 -4.89
N GLU A 69 8.31 -0.89 -5.43
CA GLU A 69 8.64 0.45 -4.92
C GLU A 69 8.07 0.68 -3.51
N TYR A 70 6.79 0.32 -3.28
CA TYR A 70 6.19 0.41 -1.96
C TYR A 70 6.90 -0.50 -0.94
N LEU A 71 7.28 -1.71 -1.39
CA LEU A 71 7.97 -2.66 -0.53
C LEU A 71 9.34 -2.11 -0.10
N LYS A 72 10.10 -1.50 -1.00
CA LYS A 72 11.38 -0.88 -0.66
C LYS A 72 11.21 0.19 0.42
N LEU A 73 10.20 1.02 0.28
CA LEU A 73 9.93 2.08 1.25
C LEU A 73 9.59 1.50 2.63
N LEU A 74 8.74 0.49 2.66
CA LEU A 74 8.37 -0.20 3.90
C LEU A 74 9.56 -0.89 4.55
N ILE A 75 10.38 -1.58 3.77
CA ILE A 75 11.57 -2.27 4.28
C ILE A 75 12.53 -1.27 4.92
N THR A 76 12.76 -0.14 4.28
CA THR A 76 13.62 0.92 4.82
C THR A 76 13.09 1.40 6.18
N ALA A 77 11.79 1.66 6.28
CA ALA A 77 11.17 2.09 7.54
C ALA A 77 11.28 1.02 8.62
N MET A 78 11.10 -0.24 8.26
CA MET A 78 11.18 -1.36 9.21
C MET A 78 12.59 -1.62 9.68
N GLU A 79 13.58 -1.46 8.82
CA GLU A 79 14.99 -1.52 9.22
C GLU A 79 15.32 -0.46 10.27
N LYS A 80 14.81 0.77 10.07
CA LYS A 80 14.97 1.84 11.06
C LYS A 80 14.27 1.54 12.37
N ALA A 81 13.13 0.85 12.31
CA ALA A 81 12.40 0.44 13.51
C ALA A 81 13.06 -0.76 14.22
N GLY A 82 14.06 -1.37 13.62
CA GLY A 82 14.83 -2.45 14.25
C GLY A 82 14.21 -3.83 14.19
N THR A 83 13.35 -4.10 13.21
CA THR A 83 12.75 -5.44 13.09
C THR A 83 13.78 -6.47 12.63
N ASP A 84 13.61 -7.72 13.09
CA ASP A 84 14.52 -8.80 12.73
C ASP A 84 14.34 -9.30 11.30
N SER A 85 13.15 -9.16 10.74
CA SER A 85 12.82 -9.66 9.41
C SER A 85 12.06 -8.61 8.60
N PRO A 86 12.73 -7.52 8.18
CA PRO A 86 12.06 -6.40 7.52
C PRO A 86 11.29 -6.81 6.26
N GLN A 87 11.86 -7.66 5.43
CA GLN A 87 11.20 -8.08 4.20
C GLN A 87 9.93 -8.89 4.47
N GLY A 88 10.01 -9.86 5.38
CA GLY A 88 8.84 -10.67 5.74
C GLY A 88 7.75 -9.83 6.35
N GLU A 89 8.11 -8.93 7.26
CA GLU A 89 7.12 -8.07 7.90
C GLU A 89 6.52 -7.05 6.94
N ALA A 90 7.31 -6.52 6.02
CA ALA A 90 6.81 -5.60 5.01
C ALA A 90 5.80 -6.30 4.09
N LEU A 91 6.08 -7.53 3.67
CA LEU A 91 5.15 -8.31 2.86
C LEU A 91 3.86 -8.62 3.62
N CYS A 92 3.96 -8.96 4.92
CA CYS A 92 2.78 -9.18 5.76
C CYS A 92 1.93 -7.92 5.88
N LEU A 93 2.58 -6.78 6.11
CA LEU A 93 1.85 -5.50 6.21
C LEU A 93 1.19 -5.14 4.88
N MET A 94 1.91 -5.32 3.78
CA MET A 94 1.35 -5.06 2.45
C MET A 94 0.11 -5.93 2.19
N SER A 95 0.15 -7.21 2.61
CA SER A 95 -1.01 -8.11 2.52
C SER A 95 -2.19 -7.60 3.33
N MET A 96 -1.93 -7.05 4.51
CA MET A 96 -2.95 -6.47 5.37
C MET A 96 -3.60 -5.25 4.72
N LEU A 97 -2.79 -4.36 4.16
CA LEU A 97 -3.26 -3.15 3.49
C LEU A 97 -4.08 -3.49 2.23
N GLU A 98 -3.64 -4.47 1.47
CA GLU A 98 -4.38 -4.93 0.29
C GLU A 98 -5.69 -5.63 0.68
N GLY A 99 -5.67 -6.41 1.74
CA GLY A 99 -6.87 -7.05 2.27
C GLY A 99 -7.92 -6.05 2.72
N GLU A 100 -7.50 -4.92 3.28
CA GLU A 100 -8.42 -3.84 3.66
C GLU A 100 -9.22 -3.37 2.45
N SER A 101 -8.58 -3.05 1.36
CA SER A 101 -9.25 -2.62 0.14
C SER A 101 -10.10 -3.73 -0.47
N LEU A 102 -9.58 -4.96 -0.50
CA LEU A 102 -10.28 -6.09 -1.09
C LEU A 102 -11.60 -6.41 -0.37
N PHE A 103 -11.61 -6.36 0.95
CA PHE A 103 -12.79 -6.75 1.74
C PHE A 103 -13.68 -5.58 2.12
N THR A 104 -13.12 -4.39 2.33
CA THR A 104 -13.87 -3.23 2.84
C THR A 104 -13.87 -2.03 1.89
N GLY A 105 -13.36 -2.20 0.66
CA GLY A 105 -13.32 -1.14 -0.33
C GLY A 105 -14.70 -0.76 -0.86
N GLU A 106 -14.72 0.27 -1.70
CA GLU A 106 -15.93 0.80 -2.30
C GLU A 106 -16.74 -0.31 -3.02
N GLY A 107 -18.01 -0.44 -2.65
CA GLY A 107 -18.89 -1.43 -3.23
C GLY A 107 -18.76 -2.84 -2.68
N ARG A 108 -17.84 -3.07 -1.74
CA ARG A 108 -17.65 -4.38 -1.12
C ARG A 108 -18.68 -4.62 -0.02
N ARG A 109 -18.89 -5.91 0.29
CA ARG A 109 -19.89 -6.33 1.29
C ARG A 109 -19.65 -5.67 2.65
N TRP A 110 -18.38 -5.51 3.05
CA TRP A 110 -18.01 -5.00 4.37
C TRP A 110 -17.50 -3.57 4.33
N GLU A 111 -17.89 -2.80 3.33
CA GLU A 111 -17.48 -1.39 3.19
C GLU A 111 -17.78 -0.56 4.44
N LYS A 112 -18.89 -0.83 5.11
CA LYS A 112 -19.27 -0.11 6.34
C LYS A 112 -18.26 -0.31 7.48
N ASP A 113 -17.47 -1.38 7.44
CA ASP A 113 -16.48 -1.67 8.45
C ASP A 113 -15.09 -1.09 8.12
N ARG A 114 -14.98 -0.38 7.01
CA ARG A 114 -13.68 0.12 6.52
C ARG A 114 -12.93 0.96 7.56
N GLY A 115 -13.62 1.91 8.20
CA GLY A 115 -13.02 2.74 9.24
C GLY A 115 -12.48 1.92 10.39
N LEU A 116 -13.25 0.94 10.85
CA LEU A 116 -12.83 0.05 11.93
C LEU A 116 -11.58 -0.76 11.55
N VAL A 117 -11.57 -1.31 10.34
CA VAL A 117 -10.43 -2.11 9.85
C VAL A 117 -9.16 -1.25 9.75
N ARG A 118 -9.28 -0.05 9.19
CA ARG A 118 -8.16 0.88 9.07
C ARG A 118 -7.59 1.27 10.44
N ASP A 119 -8.46 1.61 11.38
CA ASP A 119 -8.04 1.95 12.74
C ASP A 119 -7.33 0.77 13.40
N THR A 120 -7.82 -0.44 13.19
CA THR A 120 -7.23 -1.65 13.75
C THR A 120 -5.83 -1.90 13.17
N ILE A 121 -5.67 -1.75 11.87
CA ILE A 121 -4.35 -1.88 11.20
C ILE A 121 -3.37 -0.86 11.79
N LEU A 122 -3.78 0.39 11.92
CA LEU A 122 -2.91 1.44 12.44
C LEU A 122 -2.52 1.20 13.89
N LYS A 123 -3.41 0.65 14.70
CA LYS A 123 -3.08 0.26 16.07
C LYS A 123 -2.06 -0.86 16.12
N PHE A 124 -2.18 -1.85 15.24
CA PHE A 124 -1.16 -2.91 15.13
C PHE A 124 0.21 -2.32 14.80
N ILE A 125 0.24 -1.38 13.87
CA ILE A 125 1.49 -0.73 13.45
C ILE A 125 2.10 0.08 14.60
N GLU A 126 1.32 0.89 15.29
CA GLU A 126 1.80 1.66 16.44
C GLU A 126 2.38 0.75 17.51
N LYS A 127 1.69 -0.33 17.82
CA LYS A 127 2.10 -1.25 18.86
C LYS A 127 3.41 -1.96 18.51
N ARG A 128 3.60 -2.28 17.24
CA ARG A 128 4.75 -3.06 16.81
C ARG A 128 5.96 -2.20 16.42
N TYR A 129 5.75 -1.06 15.79
CA TYR A 129 6.82 -0.24 15.25
C TYR A 129 6.99 1.12 15.94
N GLY A 130 6.05 1.45 16.78
CA GLY A 130 6.04 2.76 17.41
C GLY A 130 5.47 3.82 16.52
#